data_dba66d709ab304808137c2655e22decb
#
_entry.id   dba66d709ab304808137c2655e22decb
#
_cell.length_a   1.000
_cell.length_b   1.000
_cell.length_c   1.000
_cell.angle_alpha   90.00
_cell.angle_beta   90.00
_cell.angle_gamma   90.00
#
_symmetry.space_group_name_H-M   'P 1'
#
loop_
_entity.id
_entity.type
_entity.pdbx_description
1 polymer ?
#
loop_
_entity_poly.entity_id
_entity_poly.type
_entity_poly.pdbx_seq_one_letter_code
_entity_poly.pdbx_strand_id
1 'polypeptide(L)'
;MARPKNYSVSDVVERVVFAFWQHGYQSLGVRELEELTGLNQYAIRTEFGGKEGLYLTALEMYCERAISSAMAPMKDGKIPEIIAFLQALVTKGSMTSSQFGCLVVNTGIENARVNSPRLEVAVARYWDTLEAHFVASLRNAQIDGQIDPAVDIEAMANGLVSGVMGVHTKNRV
;
A
#
# COMPACT_ATOMS: atom_id res chain seq x y z
N MET A 1 20.54 -14.25 29.18
CA MET A 1 19.07 -14.27 29.09
C MET A 1 18.61 -13.02 28.37
N ALA A 2 17.92 -13.15 27.24
CA ALA A 2 17.38 -12.02 26.50
C ALA A 2 16.29 -11.32 27.35
N ARG A 3 16.36 -10.00 27.48
CA ARG A 3 15.36 -9.18 28.20
C ARG A 3 14.01 -9.37 27.47
N PRO A 4 12.90 -9.66 28.21
CA PRO A 4 11.60 -9.80 27.56
C PRO A 4 11.27 -8.55 26.75
N LYS A 5 10.77 -8.73 25.52
CA LYS A 5 10.30 -7.60 24.70
C LYS A 5 9.09 -6.98 25.41
N ASN A 6 9.19 -5.73 25.76
CA ASN A 6 8.15 -4.98 26.49
C ASN A 6 7.17 -4.31 25.50
N TYR A 7 7.07 -4.80 24.25
CA TYR A 7 6.21 -4.25 23.20
C TYR A 7 5.64 -5.36 22.30
N SER A 8 4.41 -5.17 21.84
CA SER A 8 3.84 -5.94 20.74
C SER A 8 4.54 -5.56 19.43
N VAL A 9 5.02 -6.55 18.69
CA VAL A 9 5.66 -6.31 17.38
C VAL A 9 4.67 -5.60 16.44
N SER A 10 3.38 -5.97 16.49
CA SER A 10 2.33 -5.34 15.70
C SER A 10 2.21 -3.84 15.97
N ASP A 11 2.15 -3.44 17.27
CA ASP A 11 2.01 -2.02 17.64
C ASP A 11 3.22 -1.17 17.24
N VAL A 12 4.40 -1.80 17.28
CA VAL A 12 5.63 -1.14 16.83
C VAL A 12 5.62 -0.96 15.33
N VAL A 13 5.26 -2.01 14.56
CA VAL A 13 5.20 -1.91 13.10
C VAL A 13 4.14 -0.91 12.67
N GLU A 14 3.03 -0.76 13.40
CA GLU A 14 2.05 0.32 13.13
C GLU A 14 2.66 1.72 13.27
N ARG A 15 3.42 1.97 14.33
CA ARG A 15 4.15 3.25 14.49
C ARG A 15 5.16 3.46 13.37
N VAL A 16 5.83 2.39 12.95
CA VAL A 16 6.77 2.42 11.83
C VAL A 16 6.06 2.76 10.52
N VAL A 17 4.90 2.13 10.23
CA VAL A 17 4.06 2.47 9.06
C VAL A 17 3.73 3.96 9.08
N PHE A 18 3.25 4.47 10.21
CA PHE A 18 2.85 5.88 10.33
C PHE A 18 4.04 6.83 10.14
N ALA A 19 5.18 6.54 10.78
CA ALA A 19 6.38 7.35 10.66
C ALA A 19 6.85 7.46 9.19
N PHE A 20 6.96 6.33 8.50
CA PHE A 20 7.35 6.35 7.10
C PHE A 20 6.30 6.95 6.17
N TRP A 21 5.03 6.76 6.46
CA TRP A 21 3.94 7.34 5.66
C TRP A 21 3.94 8.86 5.73
N GLN A 22 4.17 9.40 6.93
CA GLN A 22 4.20 10.84 7.18
C GLN A 22 5.46 11.50 6.62
N HIS A 23 6.62 10.90 6.87
CA HIS A 23 7.92 11.53 6.61
C HIS A 23 8.61 11.04 5.33
N GLY A 24 8.24 9.86 4.81
CA GLY A 24 8.92 9.20 3.69
C GLY A 24 10.11 8.36 4.13
N TYR A 25 10.60 7.53 3.20
CA TYR A 25 11.71 6.62 3.47
C TYR A 25 13.05 7.34 3.59
N GLN A 26 13.35 8.26 2.67
CA GLN A 26 14.68 8.88 2.60
C GLN A 26 14.94 9.85 3.76
N SER A 27 13.93 10.60 4.18
CA SER A 27 14.09 11.66 5.17
C SER A 27 14.34 11.16 6.59
N LEU A 28 13.86 9.95 6.95
CA LEU A 28 14.03 9.41 8.31
C LEU A 28 15.37 8.74 8.47
N GLY A 29 16.18 9.24 9.41
CA GLY A 29 17.38 8.57 9.93
C GLY A 29 17.02 7.47 10.93
N VAL A 30 17.98 6.57 11.22
CA VAL A 30 17.76 5.46 12.19
C VAL A 30 17.50 5.99 13.60
N ARG A 31 18.10 7.13 13.99
CA ARG A 31 17.86 7.78 15.30
C ARG A 31 16.44 8.34 15.41
N GLU A 32 15.96 8.99 14.37
CA GLU A 32 14.57 9.49 14.31
C GLU A 32 13.57 8.34 14.36
N LEU A 33 13.86 7.24 13.68
CA LEU A 33 13.04 6.02 13.76
C LEU A 33 13.01 5.47 15.18
N GLU A 34 14.14 5.46 15.90
CA GLU A 34 14.21 5.06 17.31
C GLU A 34 13.30 5.92 18.18
N GLU A 35 13.34 7.25 18.00
CA GLU A 35 12.53 8.21 18.76
C GLU A 35 11.03 8.06 18.47
N LEU A 36 10.66 7.92 17.20
CA LEU A 36 9.26 7.83 16.76
C LEU A 36 8.62 6.47 17.06
N THR A 37 9.39 5.39 17.02
CA THR A 37 8.85 4.03 17.11
C THR A 37 9.13 3.32 18.43
N GLY A 38 10.12 3.78 19.17
CA GLY A 38 10.63 3.12 20.38
C GLY A 38 11.49 1.88 20.08
N LEU A 39 11.80 1.60 18.82
CA LEU A 39 12.75 0.56 18.42
C LEU A 39 14.16 1.09 18.52
N ASN A 40 15.02 0.45 19.32
CA ASN A 40 16.42 0.83 19.34
C ASN A 40 17.16 0.36 18.07
N GLN A 41 18.29 1.00 17.76
CA GLN A 41 19.08 0.72 16.57
C GLN A 41 19.53 -0.75 16.47
N TYR A 42 19.79 -1.38 17.61
CA TYR A 42 20.17 -2.80 17.64
C TYR A 42 19.02 -3.67 17.15
N ALA A 43 17.79 -3.45 17.63
CA ALA A 43 16.60 -4.19 17.16
C ALA A 43 16.33 -3.93 15.68
N ILE A 44 16.42 -2.68 15.20
CA ILE A 44 16.27 -2.35 13.78
C ILE A 44 17.26 -3.14 12.94
N ARG A 45 18.51 -3.25 13.37
CA ARG A 45 19.55 -3.98 12.63
C ARG A 45 19.36 -5.49 12.69
N THR A 46 19.08 -6.05 13.87
CA THR A 46 19.10 -7.51 14.08
C THR A 46 17.78 -8.20 13.77
N GLU A 47 16.65 -7.53 13.98
CA GLU A 47 15.33 -8.13 13.76
C GLU A 47 14.78 -7.84 12.36
N PHE A 48 15.11 -6.67 11.80
CA PHE A 48 14.59 -6.24 10.50
C PHE A 48 15.65 -6.17 9.39
N GLY A 49 16.93 -6.36 9.71
CA GLY A 49 18.00 -6.23 8.72
C GLY A 49 18.32 -4.79 8.33
N GLY A 50 18.02 -3.83 9.23
CA GLY A 50 18.27 -2.40 9.04
C GLY A 50 17.03 -1.61 8.62
N LYS A 51 17.23 -0.34 8.24
CA LYS A 51 16.17 0.59 7.88
C LYS A 51 15.31 0.09 6.70
N GLU A 52 15.95 -0.46 5.68
CA GLU A 52 15.24 -0.96 4.50
C GLU A 52 14.34 -2.16 4.84
N GLY A 53 14.86 -3.12 5.61
CA GLY A 53 14.05 -4.26 6.03
C GLY A 53 12.90 -3.86 6.95
N LEU A 54 13.11 -2.88 7.84
CA LEU A 54 12.04 -2.30 8.65
C LEU A 54 10.98 -1.61 7.78
N TYR A 55 11.41 -0.87 6.77
CA TYR A 55 10.50 -0.23 5.82
C TYR A 55 9.68 -1.24 5.02
N LEU A 56 10.33 -2.30 4.53
CA LEU A 56 9.62 -3.38 3.81
C LEU A 56 8.58 -4.07 4.68
N THR A 57 8.90 -4.35 5.95
CA THR A 57 7.91 -4.91 6.90
C THR A 57 6.71 -3.98 7.09
N ALA A 58 6.95 -2.67 7.19
CA ALA A 58 5.89 -1.67 7.30
C ALA A 58 5.06 -1.58 6.00
N LEU A 59 5.71 -1.59 4.85
CA LEU A 59 5.06 -1.57 3.54
C LEU A 59 4.20 -2.82 3.32
N GLU A 60 4.70 -4.00 3.68
CA GLU A 60 3.95 -5.24 3.62
C GLU A 60 2.68 -5.19 4.48
N MET A 61 2.79 -4.76 5.73
CA MET A 61 1.62 -4.59 6.62
C MET A 61 0.59 -3.61 6.03
N TYR A 62 1.05 -2.49 5.47
CA TYR A 62 0.19 -1.52 4.80
C TYR A 62 -0.54 -2.15 3.60
N CYS A 63 0.18 -2.86 2.74
CA CYS A 63 -0.37 -3.54 1.57
C CYS A 63 -1.38 -4.62 1.97
N GLU A 64 -1.05 -5.48 2.94
CA GLU A 64 -1.94 -6.53 3.43
C GLU A 64 -3.27 -5.97 3.96
N ARG A 65 -3.23 -4.85 4.68
CA ARG A 65 -4.44 -4.17 5.15
C ARG A 65 -5.28 -3.64 3.99
N ALA A 66 -4.66 -3.00 3.01
CA ALA A 66 -5.37 -2.50 1.84
C ALA A 66 -6.01 -3.63 1.02
N ILE A 67 -5.27 -4.73 0.81
CA ILE A 67 -5.75 -5.90 0.06
C ILE A 67 -6.89 -6.61 0.80
N SER A 68 -6.71 -6.88 2.10
CA SER A 68 -7.69 -7.63 2.89
C SER A 68 -8.96 -6.85 3.22
N SER A 69 -8.94 -5.53 3.18
CA SER A 69 -10.09 -4.69 3.50
C SER A 69 -10.68 -4.00 2.27
N ALA A 70 -9.93 -3.06 1.66
CA ALA A 70 -10.45 -2.23 0.59
C ALA A 70 -10.60 -2.97 -0.75
N MET A 71 -9.68 -3.88 -1.08
CA MET A 71 -9.70 -4.61 -2.35
C MET A 71 -10.47 -5.92 -2.29
N ALA A 72 -10.55 -6.57 -1.13
CA ALA A 72 -11.15 -7.90 -0.98
C ALA A 72 -12.56 -8.02 -1.59
N PRO A 73 -13.48 -7.05 -1.44
CA PRO A 73 -14.81 -7.14 -2.04
C PRO A 73 -14.80 -7.24 -3.57
N MET A 74 -13.78 -6.70 -4.24
CA MET A 74 -13.67 -6.75 -5.70
C MET A 74 -13.32 -8.13 -6.24
N LYS A 75 -12.78 -9.05 -5.40
CA LYS A 75 -12.36 -10.38 -5.85
C LYS A 75 -13.52 -11.17 -6.47
N ASP A 76 -14.67 -11.14 -5.80
CA ASP A 76 -15.89 -11.83 -6.23
C ASP A 76 -16.98 -10.82 -6.62
N GLY A 77 -16.63 -9.52 -6.65
CA GLY A 77 -17.52 -8.41 -6.95
C GLY A 77 -17.72 -8.15 -8.45
N LYS A 78 -18.40 -7.04 -8.72
CA LYS A 78 -18.70 -6.52 -10.07
C LYS A 78 -18.55 -5.00 -10.08
N ILE A 79 -19.33 -4.29 -10.92
CA ILE A 79 -19.27 -2.82 -11.00
C ILE A 79 -19.54 -2.11 -9.67
N PRO A 80 -20.53 -2.50 -8.85
CA PRO A 80 -20.77 -1.80 -7.59
C PRO A 80 -19.56 -1.80 -6.64
N GLU A 81 -18.80 -2.92 -6.54
CA GLU A 81 -17.62 -3.02 -5.68
C GLU A 81 -16.47 -2.17 -6.21
N ILE A 82 -16.29 -2.07 -7.52
CA ILE A 82 -15.34 -1.14 -8.15
C ILE A 82 -15.70 0.30 -7.79
N ILE A 83 -16.97 0.67 -7.93
CA ILE A 83 -17.46 2.02 -7.62
C ILE A 83 -17.24 2.33 -6.14
N ALA A 84 -17.58 1.40 -5.24
CA ALA A 84 -17.38 1.56 -3.80
C ALA A 84 -15.90 1.78 -3.45
N PHE A 85 -15.01 0.99 -4.05
CA PHE A 85 -13.57 1.16 -3.89
C PHE A 85 -13.10 2.55 -4.35
N LEU A 86 -13.49 2.98 -5.55
CA LEU A 86 -13.10 4.28 -6.09
C LEU A 86 -13.67 5.45 -5.29
N GLN A 87 -14.91 5.35 -4.79
CA GLN A 87 -15.52 6.34 -3.92
C GLN A 87 -14.77 6.47 -2.59
N ALA A 88 -14.31 5.35 -2.03
CA ALA A 88 -13.52 5.35 -0.80
C ALA A 88 -12.20 6.13 -0.95
N LEU A 89 -11.58 6.17 -2.13
CA LEU A 89 -10.34 6.90 -2.38
C LEU A 89 -10.52 8.43 -2.26
N VAL A 90 -11.72 8.94 -2.55
CA VAL A 90 -12.02 10.39 -2.57
C VAL A 90 -12.83 10.84 -1.36
N THR A 91 -13.36 9.90 -0.56
CA THR A 91 -14.15 10.20 0.63
C THR A 91 -13.23 10.57 1.79
N LYS A 92 -13.30 11.82 2.25
CA LYS A 92 -12.49 12.30 3.39
C LYS A 92 -12.73 11.44 4.64
N GLY A 93 -11.64 11.05 5.29
CA GLY A 93 -11.67 10.24 6.51
C GLY A 93 -11.79 8.72 6.28
N SER A 94 -11.84 8.26 5.04
CA SER A 94 -11.68 6.83 4.75
C SER A 94 -10.24 6.37 4.97
N MET A 95 -10.04 5.08 5.22
CA MET A 95 -8.69 4.50 5.38
C MET A 95 -7.82 4.66 4.13
N THR A 96 -8.44 4.82 2.96
CA THR A 96 -7.79 4.98 1.67
C THR A 96 -7.58 6.44 1.26
N SER A 97 -8.20 7.40 1.97
CA SER A 97 -8.11 8.84 1.71
C SER A 97 -7.29 9.54 2.80
N SER A 98 -5.97 9.36 2.77
CA SER A 98 -5.05 10.00 3.71
C SER A 98 -4.43 11.26 3.12
N GLN A 99 -4.24 12.30 3.97
CA GLN A 99 -3.44 13.49 3.63
C GLN A 99 -1.98 13.18 3.29
N PHE A 100 -1.50 11.99 3.65
CA PHE A 100 -0.14 11.53 3.30
C PHE A 100 -0.11 10.78 1.96
N GLY A 101 -1.24 10.71 1.25
CA GLY A 101 -1.38 9.93 0.02
C GLY A 101 -1.35 8.42 0.27
N CYS A 102 -0.85 7.66 -0.69
CA CYS A 102 -0.65 6.21 -0.59
C CYS A 102 0.83 5.89 -0.32
N LEU A 103 1.12 5.06 0.68
CA LEU A 103 2.49 4.68 1.00
C LEU A 103 3.18 3.98 -0.19
N VAL A 104 2.44 3.17 -0.97
CA VAL A 104 3.00 2.47 -2.15
C VAL A 104 3.36 3.46 -3.27
N VAL A 105 2.51 4.46 -3.54
CA VAL A 105 2.82 5.54 -4.51
C VAL A 105 4.06 6.30 -4.05
N ASN A 106 4.10 6.67 -2.76
CA ASN A 106 5.24 7.38 -2.19
C ASN A 106 6.53 6.56 -2.32
N THR A 107 6.46 5.25 -2.04
CA THR A 107 7.58 4.31 -2.19
C THR A 107 8.09 4.29 -3.63
N GLY A 108 7.20 4.15 -4.61
CA GLY A 108 7.58 4.13 -6.01
C GLY A 108 8.29 5.41 -6.46
N ILE A 109 7.78 6.57 -6.03
CA ILE A 109 8.38 7.88 -6.34
C ILE A 109 9.77 8.01 -5.69
N GLU A 110 9.91 7.65 -4.42
CA GLU A 110 11.20 7.72 -3.72
C GLU A 110 12.20 6.70 -4.26
N ASN A 111 11.73 5.51 -4.67
CA ASN A 111 12.59 4.45 -5.16
C ASN A 111 13.29 4.80 -6.47
N ALA A 112 12.77 5.74 -7.25
CA ALA A 112 13.47 6.29 -8.41
C ALA A 112 14.86 6.88 -8.07
N ARG A 113 15.07 7.25 -6.79
CA ARG A 113 16.36 7.76 -6.29
C ARG A 113 17.09 6.75 -5.40
N VAL A 114 16.35 5.93 -4.65
CA VAL A 114 16.90 4.89 -3.75
C VAL A 114 17.45 3.73 -4.55
N ASN A 115 16.80 3.39 -5.67
CA ASN A 115 17.17 2.31 -6.59
C ASN A 115 17.30 0.94 -5.88
N SER A 116 16.34 0.64 -4.98
CA SER A 116 16.25 -0.65 -4.30
C SER A 116 15.39 -1.64 -5.10
N PRO A 117 15.96 -2.76 -5.58
CA PRO A 117 15.18 -3.80 -6.26
C PRO A 117 14.09 -4.42 -5.36
N ARG A 118 14.32 -4.45 -4.04
CA ARG A 118 13.36 -5.00 -3.08
C ARG A 118 12.12 -4.11 -2.97
N LEU A 119 12.30 -2.80 -2.95
CA LEU A 119 11.18 -1.85 -2.94
C LEU A 119 10.43 -1.87 -4.28
N GLU A 120 11.15 -1.98 -5.40
CA GLU A 120 10.54 -2.13 -6.73
C GLU A 120 9.61 -3.33 -6.79
N VAL A 121 10.09 -4.50 -6.37
CA VAL A 121 9.28 -5.74 -6.34
C VAL A 121 8.05 -5.60 -5.44
N ALA A 122 8.20 -4.99 -4.26
CA ALA A 122 7.08 -4.80 -3.35
C ALA A 122 6.00 -3.86 -3.93
N VAL A 123 6.42 -2.79 -4.58
CA VAL A 123 5.52 -1.84 -5.26
C VAL A 123 4.81 -2.50 -6.44
N ALA A 124 5.55 -3.22 -7.30
CA ALA A 124 4.99 -3.92 -8.46
C ALA A 124 3.93 -4.93 -8.00
N ARG A 125 4.24 -5.78 -7.03
CA ARG A 125 3.31 -6.78 -6.48
C ARG A 125 1.99 -6.18 -6.00
N TYR A 126 2.02 -5.01 -5.38
CA TYR A 126 0.80 -4.33 -4.92
C TYR A 126 -0.09 -3.91 -6.11
N TRP A 127 0.52 -3.31 -7.14
CA TRP A 127 -0.21 -2.86 -8.33
C TRP A 127 -0.74 -4.04 -9.14
N ASP A 128 0.04 -5.10 -9.31
CA ASP A 128 -0.40 -6.34 -9.97
C ASP A 128 -1.61 -6.94 -9.23
N THR A 129 -1.58 -6.90 -7.89
CA THR A 129 -2.71 -7.38 -7.07
C THR A 129 -3.96 -6.53 -7.27
N LEU A 130 -3.83 -5.21 -7.29
CA LEU A 130 -4.97 -4.31 -7.53
C LEU A 130 -5.55 -4.51 -8.94
N GLU A 131 -4.68 -4.62 -9.95
CA GLU A 131 -5.10 -4.88 -11.33
C GLU A 131 -5.87 -6.20 -11.44
N ALA A 132 -5.35 -7.26 -10.81
CA ALA A 132 -6.03 -8.56 -10.78
C ALA A 132 -7.43 -8.50 -10.15
N HIS A 133 -7.63 -7.68 -9.11
CA HIS A 133 -8.94 -7.48 -8.50
C HIS A 133 -9.90 -6.72 -9.43
N PHE A 134 -9.42 -5.69 -10.13
CA PHE A 134 -10.22 -5.01 -11.17
C PHE A 134 -10.60 -5.96 -12.31
N VAL A 135 -9.63 -6.73 -12.83
CA VAL A 135 -9.88 -7.72 -13.88
C VAL A 135 -10.94 -8.73 -13.43
N ALA A 136 -10.86 -9.25 -12.21
CA ALA A 136 -11.83 -10.20 -11.68
C ALA A 136 -13.25 -9.60 -11.64
N SER A 137 -13.41 -8.41 -11.05
CA SER A 137 -14.71 -7.71 -10.99
C SER A 137 -15.28 -7.38 -12.37
N LEU A 138 -14.43 -6.89 -13.28
CA LEU A 138 -14.85 -6.53 -14.63
C LEU A 138 -15.26 -7.75 -15.43
N ARG A 139 -14.55 -8.88 -15.32
CA ARG A 139 -14.93 -10.15 -15.96
C ARG A 139 -16.25 -10.68 -15.43
N ASN A 140 -16.46 -10.63 -14.11
CA ASN A 140 -17.75 -11.03 -13.52
C ASN A 140 -18.89 -10.15 -14.04
N ALA A 141 -18.66 -8.84 -14.19
CA ALA A 141 -19.65 -7.92 -14.77
C ALA A 141 -19.91 -8.19 -16.27
N GLN A 142 -18.88 -8.56 -17.03
CA GLN A 142 -19.01 -8.92 -18.45
C GLN A 142 -19.79 -10.22 -18.63
N ILE A 143 -19.53 -11.23 -17.79
CA ILE A 143 -20.29 -12.50 -17.79
C ILE A 143 -21.78 -12.25 -17.50
N ASP A 144 -22.10 -11.31 -16.64
CA ASP A 144 -23.48 -10.91 -16.29
C ASP A 144 -24.13 -9.97 -17.32
N GLY A 145 -23.43 -9.61 -18.40
CA GLY A 145 -23.93 -8.71 -19.42
C GLY A 145 -23.98 -7.22 -19.02
N GLN A 146 -23.33 -6.83 -17.93
CA GLN A 146 -23.21 -5.42 -17.51
C GLN A 146 -22.16 -4.67 -18.35
N ILE A 147 -21.22 -5.39 -18.95
CA ILE A 147 -20.18 -4.87 -19.84
C ILE A 147 -20.28 -5.60 -21.18
N ASP A 148 -20.16 -4.85 -22.27
CA ASP A 148 -20.14 -5.40 -23.61
C ASP A 148 -19.01 -6.42 -23.78
N PRO A 149 -19.26 -7.62 -24.33
CA PRO A 149 -18.24 -8.63 -24.59
C PRO A 149 -17.06 -8.16 -25.45
N ALA A 150 -17.22 -7.11 -26.25
CA ALA A 150 -16.16 -6.54 -27.07
C ALA A 150 -15.18 -5.63 -26.27
N VAL A 151 -15.48 -5.31 -25.01
CA VAL A 151 -14.60 -4.47 -24.17
C VAL A 151 -13.36 -5.24 -23.75
N ASP A 152 -12.19 -4.64 -23.95
CA ASP A 152 -10.91 -5.13 -23.46
C ASP A 152 -10.81 -4.88 -21.94
N ILE A 153 -11.01 -5.94 -21.18
CA ILE A 153 -11.03 -5.90 -19.70
C ILE A 153 -9.65 -5.54 -19.13
N GLU A 154 -8.59 -6.06 -19.73
CA GLU A 154 -7.21 -5.81 -19.28
C GLU A 154 -6.85 -4.34 -19.48
N ALA A 155 -7.14 -3.77 -20.62
CA ALA A 155 -6.94 -2.34 -20.90
C ALA A 155 -7.76 -1.45 -19.96
N MET A 156 -9.02 -1.84 -19.67
CA MET A 156 -9.88 -1.12 -18.72
C MET A 156 -9.32 -1.19 -17.29
N ALA A 157 -8.89 -2.36 -16.83
CA ALA A 157 -8.30 -2.54 -15.51
C ALA A 157 -7.02 -1.71 -15.33
N ASN A 158 -6.14 -1.73 -16.33
CA ASN A 158 -4.92 -0.91 -16.34
C ASN A 158 -5.24 0.60 -16.26
N GLY A 159 -6.27 1.06 -17.00
CA GLY A 159 -6.76 2.43 -16.90
C GLY A 159 -7.26 2.80 -15.51
N LEU A 160 -7.97 1.90 -14.83
CA LEU A 160 -8.43 2.08 -13.45
C LEU A 160 -7.27 2.17 -12.47
N VAL A 161 -6.25 1.30 -12.58
CA VAL A 161 -5.03 1.36 -11.76
C VAL A 161 -4.34 2.71 -11.95
N SER A 162 -4.18 3.17 -13.19
CA SER A 162 -3.59 4.48 -13.49
C SER A 162 -4.39 5.62 -12.85
N GLY A 163 -5.72 5.55 -12.88
CA GLY A 163 -6.61 6.50 -12.22
C GLY A 163 -6.42 6.52 -10.70
N VAL A 164 -6.31 5.35 -10.06
CA VAL A 164 -6.04 5.21 -8.61
C VAL A 164 -4.71 5.86 -8.24
N MET A 165 -3.65 5.61 -9.02
CA MET A 165 -2.35 6.25 -8.81
C MET A 165 -2.45 7.78 -8.89
N GLY A 166 -3.19 8.29 -9.87
CA GLY A 166 -3.45 9.72 -10.06
C GLY A 166 -4.17 10.35 -8.87
N VAL A 167 -5.21 9.70 -8.35
CA VAL A 167 -5.95 10.17 -7.16
C VAL A 167 -5.04 10.23 -5.94
N HIS A 168 -4.26 9.19 -5.68
CA HIS A 168 -3.34 9.16 -4.54
C HIS A 168 -2.24 10.20 -4.64
N THR A 169 -1.71 10.46 -5.84
CA THR A 169 -0.73 11.52 -6.08
C THR A 169 -1.36 12.90 -5.79
N LYS A 170 -2.59 13.15 -6.26
CA LYS A 170 -3.31 14.39 -6.02
C LYS A 170 -3.62 14.61 -4.53
N ASN A 171 -3.93 13.57 -3.77
CA ASN A 171 -4.26 13.68 -2.35
C ASN A 171 -3.06 14.10 -1.47
N ARG A 172 -1.83 13.94 -1.97
CA ARG A 172 -0.60 14.34 -1.27
C ARG A 172 -0.21 15.81 -1.51
N VAL A 173 -0.76 16.45 -2.53
CA VAL A 173 -0.49 17.84 -2.91
C VAL A 173 -1.50 18.78 -2.29
#